data_aa126fb914a66f1cd4b367dbedc4f0aa
#
_entry.id   aa126fb914a66f1cd4b367dbedc4f0aa
#
_cell.length_a   1.000
_cell.length_b   1.000
_cell.length_c   1.000
_cell.angle_alpha   90.00
_cell.angle_beta   90.00
_cell.angle_gamma   90.00
#
_symmetry.space_group_name_H-M   'P 1'
#
loop_
_entity.id
_entity.type
_entity.pdbx_description
1 polymer ?
#
loop_
_entity_poly.entity_id
_entity_poly.type
_entity_poly.pdbx_seq_one_letter_code
_entity_poly.pdbx_strand_id
1 'polypeptide(L)'
;AAPGVVVVDEAYHAFARDSFLPRLPQHHNLLVMRTLSKLGLAGLRLGFLVGHPDWVQQLEKLRLPYNINALTQVATDLVLQHIEVLNQQTAEIRATRTTLFAALQALPGVKPFPSDANFILARVPDAPTLFAALKARNILIKNLHGGHPMLQHCLRFTVGTPDENTALLNALRTELDE
;
A
#
# COMPACT_ATOMS: atom_id res chain seq x y z
N ALA A 1 4.95 4.53 27.13
CA ALA A 1 5.60 3.32 26.62
C ALA A 1 4.64 2.15 26.74
N ALA A 2 4.53 1.30 25.71
CA ALA A 2 3.69 0.11 25.77
C ALA A 2 4.41 -0.95 26.66
N PRO A 3 3.67 -1.65 27.57
CA PRO A 3 4.30 -2.63 28.47
C PRO A 3 4.59 -3.98 27.79
N GLY A 4 4.04 -4.21 26.59
CA GLY A 4 4.22 -5.43 25.79
C GLY A 4 4.94 -5.20 24.49
N VAL A 5 4.97 -6.21 23.63
CA VAL A 5 5.54 -6.14 22.29
C VAL A 5 4.74 -5.15 21.44
N VAL A 6 5.45 -4.29 20.73
CA VAL A 6 4.89 -3.37 19.75
C VAL A 6 5.35 -3.82 18.37
N VAL A 7 4.41 -4.13 17.49
CA VAL A 7 4.68 -4.49 16.11
C VAL A 7 4.21 -3.36 15.20
N VAL A 8 5.14 -2.76 14.47
CA VAL A 8 4.81 -1.74 13.45
C VAL A 8 4.79 -2.42 12.08
N ASP A 9 3.63 -2.39 11.44
CA ASP A 9 3.46 -2.90 10.08
C ASP A 9 3.88 -1.82 9.07
N GLU A 10 5.04 -2.00 8.48
CA GLU A 10 5.60 -1.17 7.41
C GLU A 10 5.41 -1.79 6.02
N ALA A 11 4.31 -2.49 5.78
CA ALA A 11 4.05 -3.11 4.48
C ALA A 11 4.08 -2.10 3.31
N TYR A 12 3.75 -0.84 3.57
CA TYR A 12 3.78 0.24 2.58
C TYR A 12 5.01 1.17 2.70
N HIS A 13 6.04 0.76 3.45
CA HIS A 13 7.24 1.56 3.68
C HIS A 13 7.88 2.14 2.40
N ALA A 14 7.90 1.38 1.31
CA ALA A 14 8.47 1.83 0.04
C ALA A 14 7.82 3.12 -0.51
N PHE A 15 6.58 3.41 -0.10
CA PHE A 15 5.83 4.60 -0.50
C PHE A 15 5.74 5.65 0.61
N ALA A 16 6.12 5.29 1.84
CA ALA A 16 6.12 6.18 2.99
C ALA A 16 7.38 7.07 3.03
N ARG A 17 7.33 8.10 3.87
CA ARG A 17 8.45 9.03 4.07
C ARG A 17 9.34 8.63 5.25
N ASP A 18 8.80 7.83 6.17
CA ASP A 18 9.38 7.53 7.47
C ASP A 18 9.42 6.04 7.75
N SER A 19 10.31 5.64 8.69
CA SER A 19 10.44 4.28 9.16
C SER A 19 10.74 4.23 10.65
N PHE A 20 10.27 3.20 11.32
CA PHE A 20 10.61 2.90 12.70
C PHE A 20 11.91 2.11 12.85
N LEU A 21 12.52 1.63 11.76
CA LEU A 21 13.80 0.88 11.83
C LEU A 21 14.90 1.62 12.62
N PRO A 22 15.13 2.94 12.45
CA PRO A 22 16.13 3.67 13.22
C PRO A 22 15.86 3.71 14.73
N ARG A 23 14.65 3.38 15.17
CA ARG A 23 14.24 3.38 16.58
C ARG A 23 14.44 2.03 17.27
N LEU A 24 14.73 0.96 16.51
CA LEU A 24 14.92 -0.38 17.07
C LEU A 24 15.99 -0.43 18.18
N PRO A 25 17.16 0.23 18.07
CA PRO A 25 18.17 0.20 19.13
C PRO A 25 17.70 0.83 20.45
N GLN A 26 16.66 1.68 20.41
CA GLN A 26 16.16 2.42 21.58
C GLN A 26 15.00 1.69 22.28
N HIS A 27 14.41 0.67 21.63
CA HIS A 27 13.19 0.01 22.09
C HIS A 27 13.29 -1.51 21.92
N HIS A 28 13.68 -2.20 23.01
CA HIS A 28 13.83 -3.65 23.02
C HIS A 28 12.54 -4.41 22.61
N ASN A 29 11.37 -3.84 22.90
CA ASN A 29 10.08 -4.45 22.61
C ASN A 29 9.46 -4.03 21.26
N LEU A 30 10.22 -3.34 20.39
CA LEU A 30 9.79 -2.92 19.08
C LEU A 30 10.15 -3.97 18.03
N LEU A 31 9.18 -4.34 17.19
CA LEU A 31 9.36 -5.15 15.99
C LEU A 31 8.81 -4.38 14.79
N VAL A 32 9.49 -4.48 13.66
CA VAL A 32 9.06 -3.87 12.39
C VAL A 32 8.85 -4.95 11.36
N MET A 33 7.64 -5.03 10.78
CA MET A 33 7.31 -5.93 9.68
C MET A 33 7.39 -5.22 8.34
N ARG A 34 7.95 -5.90 7.33
CA ARG A 34 7.97 -5.47 5.93
C ARG A 34 7.61 -6.61 4.99
N THR A 35 7.23 -6.27 3.77
CA THR A 35 6.90 -7.24 2.72
C THR A 35 7.40 -6.79 1.36
N LEU A 36 7.76 -7.74 0.52
CA LEU A 36 8.02 -7.50 -0.90
C LEU A 36 6.72 -7.43 -1.72
N SER A 37 5.59 -7.88 -1.16
CA SER A 37 4.31 -7.95 -1.87
C SER A 37 3.82 -6.61 -2.41
N LYS A 38 4.16 -5.49 -1.75
CA LYS A 38 3.74 -4.15 -2.16
C LYS A 38 4.70 -3.47 -3.14
N LEU A 39 5.84 -4.10 -3.38
CA LEU A 39 6.83 -3.69 -4.39
C LEU A 39 6.58 -4.31 -5.78
N GLY A 40 5.37 -4.80 -6.07
CA GLY A 40 5.10 -5.53 -7.30
C GLY A 40 5.42 -7.02 -7.24
N LEU A 41 5.91 -7.53 -6.12
CA LEU A 41 6.43 -8.88 -5.94
C LEU A 41 5.50 -9.76 -5.09
N ALA A 42 4.19 -9.54 -5.19
CA ALA A 42 3.20 -10.26 -4.39
C ALA A 42 3.25 -11.78 -4.59
N GLY A 43 3.64 -12.25 -5.77
CA GLY A 43 3.80 -13.68 -6.10
C GLY A 43 4.90 -14.38 -5.31
N LEU A 44 5.91 -13.66 -4.81
CA LEU A 44 6.99 -14.24 -3.99
C LEU A 44 6.53 -14.66 -2.60
N ARG A 45 5.40 -14.17 -2.10
CA ARG A 45 4.86 -14.48 -0.78
C ARG A 45 5.87 -14.28 0.36
N LEU A 46 6.77 -13.29 0.24
CA LEU A 46 7.85 -13.03 1.16
C LEU A 46 7.65 -11.72 1.92
N GLY A 47 7.83 -11.81 3.22
CA GLY A 47 7.96 -10.71 4.15
C GLY A 47 9.05 -11.01 5.17
N PHE A 48 9.42 -10.02 5.93
CA PHE A 48 10.43 -10.15 6.97
C PHE A 48 10.09 -9.29 8.19
N LEU A 49 10.63 -9.70 9.31
CA LEU A 49 10.49 -9.02 10.58
C LEU A 49 11.87 -8.65 11.11
N VAL A 50 12.00 -7.43 11.59
CA VAL A 50 13.23 -6.89 12.18
C VAL A 50 12.95 -6.48 13.62
N GLY A 51 13.84 -6.85 14.53
CA GLY A 51 13.72 -6.51 15.94
C GLY A 51 14.90 -6.99 16.78
N HIS A 52 14.79 -6.84 18.10
CA HIS A 52 15.83 -7.34 19.02
C HIS A 52 15.97 -8.87 18.88
N PRO A 53 17.22 -9.41 18.92
CA PRO A 53 17.47 -10.84 18.76
C PRO A 53 16.66 -11.73 19.69
N ASP A 54 16.43 -11.32 20.94
CA ASP A 54 15.66 -12.10 21.90
C ASP A 54 14.23 -12.41 21.40
N TRP A 55 13.58 -11.44 20.76
CA TRP A 55 12.26 -11.63 20.17
C TRP A 55 12.31 -12.46 18.89
N VAL A 56 13.26 -12.14 18.01
CA VAL A 56 13.40 -12.84 16.73
C VAL A 56 13.68 -14.32 16.96
N GLN A 57 14.57 -14.68 17.92
CA GLN A 57 14.85 -16.07 18.27
C GLN A 57 13.64 -16.83 18.81
N GLN A 58 12.75 -16.18 19.57
CA GLN A 58 11.52 -16.84 20.03
C GLN A 58 10.54 -17.10 18.86
N LEU A 59 10.41 -16.13 17.96
CA LEU A 59 9.55 -16.26 16.78
C LEU A 59 10.09 -17.30 15.79
N GLU A 60 11.40 -17.41 15.66
CA GLU A 60 12.05 -18.42 14.81
C GLU A 60 11.71 -19.85 15.24
N LYS A 61 11.46 -20.11 16.52
CA LYS A 61 10.99 -21.43 17.01
C LYS A 61 9.63 -21.84 16.48
N LEU A 62 8.81 -20.87 16.07
CA LEU A 62 7.47 -21.09 15.52
C LEU A 62 7.46 -21.19 13.99
N ARG A 63 8.56 -20.81 13.35
CA ARG A 63 8.67 -20.85 11.90
C ARG A 63 8.80 -22.30 11.43
N LEU A 64 7.91 -22.69 10.51
CA LEU A 64 7.95 -24.04 9.94
C LEU A 64 9.23 -24.21 9.08
N PRO A 65 9.87 -25.38 9.13
CA PRO A 65 10.91 -25.73 8.16
C PRO A 65 10.41 -25.56 6.73
N TYR A 66 11.26 -25.06 5.85
CA TYR A 66 10.94 -24.88 4.42
C TYR A 66 9.73 -23.94 4.14
N ASN A 67 9.37 -23.06 5.07
CA ASN A 67 8.28 -22.10 4.89
C ASN A 67 8.46 -21.15 3.68
N ILE A 68 9.71 -21.01 3.21
CA ILE A 68 10.06 -20.29 1.99
C ILE A 68 10.62 -21.30 1.00
N ASN A 69 9.95 -21.51 -0.13
CA ASN A 69 10.40 -22.44 -1.14
C ASN A 69 11.66 -21.94 -1.88
N ALA A 70 12.41 -22.86 -2.49
CA ALA A 70 13.69 -22.55 -3.13
C ALA A 70 13.55 -21.55 -4.29
N LEU A 71 12.47 -21.63 -5.08
CA LEU A 71 12.24 -20.69 -6.21
C LEU A 71 12.03 -19.27 -5.70
N THR A 72 11.29 -19.10 -4.59
CA THR A 72 11.14 -17.78 -3.94
C THR A 72 12.48 -17.23 -3.47
N GLN A 73 13.36 -18.07 -2.90
CA GLN A 73 14.69 -17.64 -2.44
C GLN A 73 15.53 -17.15 -3.62
N VAL A 74 15.67 -17.95 -4.69
CA VAL A 74 16.43 -17.60 -5.88
C VAL A 74 15.87 -16.34 -6.55
N ALA A 75 14.56 -16.24 -6.71
CA ALA A 75 13.93 -15.06 -7.30
C ALA A 75 14.12 -13.81 -6.43
N THR A 76 14.11 -13.96 -5.11
CA THR A 76 14.36 -12.84 -4.18
C THR A 76 15.80 -12.35 -4.28
N ASP A 77 16.78 -13.25 -4.33
CA ASP A 77 18.18 -12.88 -4.48
C ASP A 77 18.42 -12.11 -5.77
N LEU A 78 17.84 -12.58 -6.89
CA LEU A 78 17.92 -11.88 -8.19
C LEU A 78 17.29 -10.48 -8.10
N VAL A 79 16.12 -10.36 -7.52
CA VAL A 79 15.42 -9.06 -7.43
C VAL A 79 16.17 -8.08 -6.54
N LEU A 80 16.78 -8.55 -5.43
CA LEU A 80 17.54 -7.69 -4.54
C LEU A 80 18.85 -7.20 -5.18
N GLN A 81 19.42 -7.93 -6.14
CA GLN A 81 20.54 -7.45 -6.94
C GLN A 81 20.15 -6.27 -7.88
N HIS A 82 18.85 -6.08 -8.13
CA HIS A 82 18.29 -5.02 -8.95
C HIS A 82 17.36 -4.09 -8.16
N ILE A 83 17.64 -3.91 -6.87
CA ILE A 83 16.79 -3.13 -5.95
C ILE A 83 16.58 -1.68 -6.41
N GLU A 84 17.54 -1.10 -7.14
CA GLU A 84 17.46 0.24 -7.70
C GLU A 84 16.29 0.40 -8.68
N VAL A 85 15.94 -0.64 -9.43
CA VAL A 85 14.76 -0.61 -10.33
C VAL A 85 13.48 -0.45 -9.52
N LEU A 86 13.34 -1.19 -8.42
CA LEU A 86 12.19 -1.08 -7.53
C LEU A 86 12.13 0.28 -6.83
N ASN A 87 13.29 0.81 -6.43
CA ASN A 87 13.39 2.14 -5.82
C ASN A 87 12.95 3.24 -6.80
N GLN A 88 13.35 3.14 -8.07
CA GLN A 88 12.90 4.06 -9.11
C GLN A 88 11.38 3.97 -9.32
N GLN A 89 10.83 2.77 -9.49
CA GLN A 89 9.38 2.56 -9.66
C GLN A 89 8.57 3.12 -8.48
N THR A 90 9.05 2.90 -7.25
CA THR A 90 8.36 3.44 -6.06
C THR A 90 8.47 4.96 -5.96
N ALA A 91 9.57 5.56 -6.43
CA ALA A 91 9.71 7.01 -6.52
C ALA A 91 8.71 7.60 -7.55
N GLU A 92 8.56 6.97 -8.69
CA GLU A 92 7.57 7.35 -9.72
C GLU A 92 6.13 7.24 -9.17
N ILE A 93 5.79 6.17 -8.46
CA ILE A 93 4.48 6.01 -7.82
C ILE A 93 4.24 7.11 -6.77
N ARG A 94 5.24 7.49 -5.97
CA ARG A 94 5.11 8.59 -5.01
C ARG A 94 4.84 9.94 -5.70
N ALA A 95 5.55 10.23 -6.79
CA ALA A 95 5.34 11.46 -7.57
C ALA A 95 3.93 11.46 -8.20
N THR A 96 3.55 10.37 -8.84
CA THR A 96 2.24 10.19 -9.48
C THR A 96 1.10 10.25 -8.46
N ARG A 97 1.29 9.70 -7.25
CA ARG A 97 0.31 9.83 -6.15
C ARG A 97 0.04 11.28 -5.81
N THR A 98 1.07 12.11 -5.75
CA THR A 98 0.92 13.55 -5.45
C THR A 98 0.06 14.24 -6.51
N THR A 99 0.32 13.97 -7.78
CA THR A 99 -0.45 14.53 -8.91
C THR A 99 -1.90 14.03 -8.90
N LEU A 100 -2.11 12.72 -8.70
CA LEU A 100 -3.44 12.10 -8.65
C LEU A 100 -4.24 12.64 -7.46
N PHE A 101 -3.61 12.83 -6.30
CA PHE A 101 -4.25 13.40 -5.12
C PHE A 101 -4.79 14.81 -5.40
N ALA A 102 -3.96 15.68 -5.98
CA ALA A 102 -4.37 17.03 -6.35
C ALA A 102 -5.52 17.03 -7.38
N ALA A 103 -5.46 16.14 -8.37
CA ALA A 103 -6.51 16.00 -9.37
C ALA A 103 -7.84 15.52 -8.77
N LEU A 104 -7.81 14.52 -7.86
CA LEU A 104 -9.00 14.06 -7.13
C LEU A 104 -9.58 15.14 -6.23
N GLN A 105 -8.73 15.95 -5.59
CA GLN A 105 -9.17 17.05 -4.72
C GLN A 105 -9.89 18.17 -5.50
N ALA A 106 -9.59 18.32 -6.78
CA ALA A 106 -10.23 19.30 -7.66
C ALA A 106 -11.61 18.85 -8.20
N LEU A 107 -11.99 17.56 -8.01
CA LEU A 107 -13.28 17.06 -8.48
C LEU A 107 -14.43 17.45 -7.52
N PRO A 108 -15.61 17.81 -8.03
CA PRO A 108 -16.74 18.21 -7.20
C PRO A 108 -17.18 17.09 -6.26
N GLY A 109 -17.31 17.40 -4.97
CA GLY A 109 -17.77 16.46 -3.95
C GLY A 109 -16.77 15.37 -3.54
N VAL A 110 -15.61 15.28 -4.17
CA VAL A 110 -14.57 14.30 -3.84
C VAL A 110 -13.64 14.85 -2.75
N LYS A 111 -13.45 14.05 -1.70
CA LYS A 111 -12.57 14.39 -0.54
C LYS A 111 -11.50 13.31 -0.38
N PRO A 112 -10.33 13.42 -1.03
CA PRO A 112 -9.23 12.50 -0.84
C PRO A 112 -8.60 12.67 0.54
N PHE A 113 -8.15 11.56 1.13
CA PHE A 113 -7.40 11.54 2.38
C PHE A 113 -5.89 11.45 2.07
N PRO A 114 -5.03 12.11 2.85
CA PRO A 114 -3.58 11.98 2.72
C PRO A 114 -3.16 10.50 2.76
N SER A 115 -2.19 10.15 1.93
CA SER A 115 -1.74 8.77 1.79
C SER A 115 -0.22 8.68 1.69
N ASP A 116 0.35 7.70 2.40
CA ASP A 116 1.73 7.25 2.27
C ASP A 116 1.80 5.80 1.73
N ALA A 117 0.77 5.37 1.00
CA ALA A 117 0.69 4.07 0.32
C ALA A 117 0.71 4.25 -1.22
N ASN A 118 0.56 3.14 -1.95
CA ASN A 118 0.39 3.15 -3.40
C ASN A 118 -1.08 3.31 -3.84
N PHE A 119 -1.91 3.89 -3.00
CA PHE A 119 -3.32 4.17 -3.27
C PHE A 119 -3.76 5.44 -2.54
N ILE A 120 -4.89 5.99 -2.96
CA ILE A 120 -5.57 7.09 -2.30
C ILE A 120 -6.97 6.63 -1.89
N LEU A 121 -7.31 6.80 -0.62
CA LEU A 121 -8.68 6.70 -0.15
C LEU A 121 -9.37 8.05 -0.39
N ALA A 122 -10.56 8.04 -0.97
CA ALA A 122 -11.36 9.26 -1.08
C ALA A 122 -12.82 8.98 -0.74
N ARG A 123 -13.47 9.97 -0.13
CA ARG A 123 -14.92 9.98 0.01
C ARG A 123 -15.51 10.69 -1.19
N VAL A 124 -16.57 10.10 -1.76
CA VAL A 124 -17.27 10.58 -2.94
C VAL A 124 -18.76 10.79 -2.63
N PRO A 125 -19.53 11.52 -3.45
CA PRO A 125 -20.94 11.76 -3.18
C PRO A 125 -21.77 10.47 -3.09
N ASP A 126 -21.62 9.58 -4.07
CA ASP A 126 -22.31 8.28 -4.14
C ASP A 126 -21.36 7.18 -4.59
N ALA A 127 -20.79 6.45 -3.63
CA ALA A 127 -19.84 5.38 -3.94
C ALA A 127 -20.46 4.17 -4.66
N PRO A 128 -21.67 3.68 -4.32
CA PRO A 128 -22.31 2.61 -5.08
C PRO A 128 -22.48 2.91 -6.56
N THR A 129 -23.05 4.05 -6.89
CA THR A 129 -23.27 4.46 -8.29
C THR A 129 -21.96 4.67 -9.02
N LEU A 130 -21.03 5.44 -8.43
CA LEU A 130 -19.73 5.71 -9.04
C LEU A 130 -18.88 4.44 -9.24
N PHE A 131 -18.92 3.50 -8.28
CA PHE A 131 -18.26 2.21 -8.41
C PHE A 131 -18.82 1.38 -9.57
N ALA A 132 -20.16 1.35 -9.73
CA ALA A 132 -20.81 0.63 -10.82
C ALA A 132 -20.46 1.24 -12.18
N ALA A 133 -20.49 2.56 -12.30
CA ALA A 133 -20.15 3.30 -13.51
C ALA A 133 -18.67 3.08 -13.94
N LEU A 134 -17.72 3.17 -12.98
CA LEU A 134 -16.31 2.89 -13.26
C LEU A 134 -16.09 1.44 -13.70
N LYS A 135 -16.76 0.47 -13.03
CA LYS A 135 -16.70 -0.94 -13.41
C LYS A 135 -17.23 -1.18 -14.83
N ALA A 136 -18.32 -0.51 -15.23
CA ALA A 136 -18.86 -0.60 -16.59
C ALA A 136 -17.88 -0.08 -17.66
N ARG A 137 -16.98 0.83 -17.28
CA ARG A 137 -15.88 1.35 -18.11
C ARG A 137 -14.58 0.51 -17.99
N ASN A 138 -14.63 -0.70 -17.41
CA ASN A 138 -13.48 -1.57 -17.13
C ASN A 138 -12.42 -0.96 -16.20
N ILE A 139 -12.79 0.01 -15.35
CA ILE A 139 -11.92 0.60 -14.33
C ILE A 139 -12.26 -0.04 -13.00
N LEU A 140 -11.35 -0.92 -12.52
CA LEU A 140 -11.53 -1.65 -11.27
C LEU A 140 -10.86 -0.89 -10.11
N ILE A 141 -11.68 -0.52 -9.14
CA ILE A 141 -11.24 0.12 -7.90
C ILE A 141 -11.73 -0.69 -6.69
N LYS A 142 -11.29 -0.36 -5.49
CA LYS A 142 -11.80 -1.00 -4.27
C LYS A 142 -12.93 -0.17 -3.69
N ASN A 143 -14.13 -0.75 -3.62
CA ASN A 143 -15.25 -0.19 -2.88
C ASN A 143 -15.11 -0.56 -1.38
N LEU A 144 -15.12 0.45 -0.51
CA LEU A 144 -15.08 0.30 0.94
C LEU A 144 -16.38 0.77 1.61
N HIS A 145 -17.34 1.27 0.81
CA HIS A 145 -18.66 1.65 1.29
C HIS A 145 -19.35 0.48 1.98
N GLY A 146 -19.95 0.72 3.13
CA GLY A 146 -20.69 -0.29 3.90
C GLY A 146 -19.84 -1.21 4.77
N GLY A 147 -18.50 -1.23 4.61
CA GLY A 147 -17.63 -2.07 5.44
C GLY A 147 -17.45 -1.59 6.88
N HIS A 148 -17.61 -0.30 7.12
CA HIS A 148 -17.53 0.34 8.43
C HIS A 148 -18.23 1.70 8.39
N PRO A 149 -18.85 2.19 9.48
CA PRO A 149 -19.53 3.51 9.48
C PRO A 149 -18.64 4.67 9.04
N MET A 150 -17.36 4.67 9.39
CA MET A 150 -16.40 5.70 8.95
C MET A 150 -16.04 5.63 7.47
N LEU A 151 -16.31 4.52 6.80
CA LEU A 151 -15.98 4.29 5.38
C LEU A 151 -17.20 4.49 4.46
N GLN A 152 -18.27 5.09 4.98
CA GLN A 152 -19.43 5.42 4.15
C GLN A 152 -19.00 6.34 2.99
N HIS A 153 -19.42 5.95 1.78
CA HIS A 153 -19.06 6.59 0.51
C HIS A 153 -17.56 6.69 0.23
N CYS A 154 -16.76 5.78 0.78
CA CYS A 154 -15.32 5.74 0.53
C CYS A 154 -14.96 4.72 -0.57
N LEU A 155 -14.18 5.18 -1.53
CA LEU A 155 -13.56 4.38 -2.59
C LEU A 155 -12.03 4.47 -2.44
N ARG A 156 -11.32 3.39 -2.80
CA ARG A 156 -9.86 3.36 -2.79
C ARG A 156 -9.35 3.25 -4.22
N PHE A 157 -8.63 4.27 -4.65
CA PHE A 157 -8.02 4.37 -5.97
C PHE A 157 -6.54 3.95 -5.88
N THR A 158 -6.15 2.93 -6.61
CA THR A 158 -4.73 2.57 -6.73
C THR A 158 -4.05 3.60 -7.64
N VAL A 159 -2.84 3.99 -7.28
CA VAL A 159 -1.99 4.83 -8.14
C VAL A 159 -1.49 3.96 -9.28
N GLY A 160 -2.02 4.18 -10.46
CA GLY A 160 -1.69 3.47 -11.69
C GLY A 160 -0.61 4.17 -12.52
N THR A 161 -0.44 3.71 -13.74
CA THR A 161 0.36 4.39 -14.78
C THR A 161 -0.28 5.74 -15.14
N PRO A 162 0.43 6.65 -15.80
CA PRO A 162 -0.13 7.93 -16.27
C PRO A 162 -1.41 7.75 -17.10
N ASP A 163 -1.43 6.75 -17.98
CA ASP A 163 -2.59 6.48 -18.86
C ASP A 163 -3.79 5.95 -18.05
N GLU A 164 -3.56 5.03 -17.11
CA GLU A 164 -4.60 4.51 -16.21
C GLU A 164 -5.19 5.61 -15.33
N ASN A 165 -4.35 6.49 -14.78
CA ASN A 165 -4.81 7.61 -13.97
C ASN A 165 -5.59 8.63 -14.80
N THR A 166 -5.18 8.87 -16.06
CA THR A 166 -5.89 9.73 -16.99
C THR A 166 -7.26 9.15 -17.33
N ALA A 167 -7.33 7.86 -17.62
CA ALA A 167 -8.61 7.18 -17.86
C ALA A 167 -9.54 7.25 -16.65
N LEU A 168 -9.01 7.00 -15.44
CA LEU A 168 -9.74 7.12 -14.17
C LEU A 168 -10.30 8.54 -13.98
N LEU A 169 -9.46 9.57 -14.12
CA LEU A 169 -9.88 10.96 -13.91
C LEU A 169 -10.91 11.43 -14.93
N ASN A 170 -10.79 11.01 -16.18
CA ASN A 170 -11.78 11.32 -17.20
C ASN A 170 -13.13 10.66 -16.91
N ALA A 171 -13.12 9.38 -16.52
CA ALA A 171 -14.34 8.69 -16.11
C ALA A 171 -15.00 9.35 -14.88
N LEU A 172 -14.21 9.73 -13.87
CA LEU A 172 -14.71 10.41 -12.67
C LEU A 172 -15.35 11.77 -13.01
N ARG A 173 -14.75 12.56 -13.91
CA ARG A 173 -15.32 13.84 -14.34
C ARG A 173 -16.68 13.63 -15.03
N THR A 174 -16.76 12.69 -15.97
CA THR A 174 -18.02 12.40 -16.66
C THR A 174 -19.15 12.03 -15.68
N GLU A 175 -18.85 11.19 -14.69
CA GLU A 175 -19.88 10.69 -13.75
C GLU A 175 -20.22 11.68 -12.63
N LEU A 176 -19.37 12.67 -12.36
CA LEU A 176 -19.59 13.67 -11.31
C LEU A 176 -20.14 15.01 -11.85
N ASP A 177 -20.08 15.23 -13.16
CA ASP A 177 -20.67 16.41 -13.83
C ASP A 177 -22.13 16.16 -14.27
N GLU A 178 -22.62 14.91 -14.23
CA GLU A 178 -24.02 14.50 -14.44
C GLU A 178 -24.81 14.55 -13.10
#